data_5374b6b5c1b2ecd0187b559759bff1a4
#
_entry.id   5374b6b5c1b2ecd0187b559759bff1a4
#
_cell.length_a   1.000
_cell.length_b   1.000
_cell.length_c   1.000
_cell.angle_alpha   90.00
_cell.angle_beta   90.00
_cell.angle_gamma   90.00
#
_symmetry.space_group_name_H-M   'P 1'
#
loop_
_entity.id
_entity.type
_entity.pdbx_description
1 polymer ?
#
loop_
_entity_poly.entity_id
_entity_poly.type
_entity_poly.pdbx_seq_one_letter_code
_entity_poly.pdbx_strand_id
1 'polypeptide(L)'
;EGCEVIVYSCHWGKEYAARHNERQEKMAREAIDGGADLVIGTHPHVVQGVDAQDGAVIVYSLGNLVFGGTHKMKTFDGLLVQAALRFDEQGYAGVSLRLLPVLTSGSAPENDFRPVFAQGEDAARILGAVQKDSPFAVSSEMWFPTR
;
A
#
# COMPACT_ATOMS: atom_id res chain seq x y z
N GLU A 1 18.45 -9.23 15.86
CA GLU A 1 19.05 -8.33 16.86
C GLU A 1 17.99 -7.53 17.64
N GLY A 2 16.97 -8.20 18.21
CA GLY A 2 16.01 -7.59 19.12
C GLY A 2 14.86 -6.78 18.49
N CYS A 3 14.65 -6.85 17.19
CA CYS A 3 13.44 -6.32 16.54
C CYS A 3 12.34 -7.37 16.60
N GLU A 4 11.16 -6.99 17.08
CA GLU A 4 9.97 -7.87 17.12
C GLU A 4 9.14 -7.76 15.84
N VAL A 5 9.27 -6.66 15.08
CA VAL A 5 8.57 -6.43 13.81
C VAL A 5 9.54 -5.83 12.79
N ILE A 6 9.52 -6.36 11.57
CA ILE A 6 10.33 -5.87 10.45
C ILE A 6 9.39 -5.31 9.37
N VAL A 7 9.56 -4.03 9.07
CA VAL A 7 8.88 -3.37 7.93
C VAL A 7 9.88 -3.21 6.79
N TYR A 8 9.61 -3.86 5.66
CA TYR A 8 10.41 -3.76 4.45
C TYR A 8 9.77 -2.77 3.47
N SER A 9 10.46 -1.67 3.17
CA SER A 9 10.03 -0.70 2.17
C SER A 9 10.84 -0.86 0.88
N CYS A 10 10.17 -0.94 -0.26
CA CYS A 10 10.81 -1.20 -1.55
C CYS A 10 10.25 -0.32 -2.68
N HIS A 11 11.09 -0.12 -3.69
CA HIS A 11 10.80 0.65 -4.88
C HIS A 11 10.91 -0.29 -6.08
N TRP A 12 9.80 -0.72 -6.63
CA TRP A 12 9.73 -1.85 -7.56
C TRP A 12 8.59 -1.74 -8.59
N GLY A 13 8.44 -2.78 -9.42
CA GLY A 13 7.33 -2.89 -10.35
C GLY A 13 7.56 -2.14 -11.67
N LYS A 14 6.45 -1.86 -12.35
CA LYS A 14 6.43 -1.15 -13.63
C LYS A 14 5.57 0.11 -13.50
N GLU A 15 6.09 1.24 -13.96
CA GLU A 15 5.35 2.50 -13.99
C GLU A 15 3.98 2.34 -14.67
N TYR A 16 2.96 2.87 -14.02
CA TYR A 16 1.56 2.92 -14.46
C TYR A 16 0.91 1.57 -14.74
N ALA A 17 1.50 0.46 -14.27
CA ALA A 17 0.85 -0.83 -14.29
C ALA A 17 -0.20 -0.91 -13.17
N ALA A 18 -1.47 -1.09 -13.55
CA ALA A 18 -2.59 -1.15 -12.61
C ALA A 18 -2.59 -2.43 -11.73
N ARG A 19 -1.77 -3.41 -12.06
CA ARG A 19 -1.60 -4.65 -11.30
C ARG A 19 -0.13 -4.89 -11.00
N HIS A 20 0.14 -5.48 -9.83
CA HIS A 20 1.46 -6.00 -9.52
C HIS A 20 1.83 -7.15 -10.48
N ASN A 21 3.08 -7.53 -10.48
CA ASN A 21 3.62 -8.56 -11.38
C ASN A 21 4.42 -9.61 -10.58
N GLU A 22 4.70 -10.74 -11.24
CA GLU A 22 5.42 -11.87 -10.67
C GLU A 22 6.77 -11.49 -10.02
N ARG A 23 7.46 -10.47 -10.54
CA ARG A 23 8.71 -10.00 -9.94
C ARG A 23 8.46 -9.33 -8.58
N GLN A 24 7.37 -8.56 -8.45
CA GLN A 24 6.98 -7.96 -7.17
C GLN A 24 6.58 -9.05 -6.17
N GLU A 25 5.81 -10.07 -6.60
CA GLU A 25 5.44 -11.21 -5.78
C GLU A 25 6.67 -11.97 -5.28
N LYS A 26 7.62 -12.26 -6.18
CA LYS A 26 8.87 -12.94 -5.83
C LYS A 26 9.68 -12.15 -4.81
N MET A 27 9.86 -10.84 -5.02
CA MET A 27 10.60 -9.97 -4.10
C MET A 27 9.91 -9.84 -2.74
N ALA A 28 8.56 -9.77 -2.72
CA ALA A 28 7.80 -9.77 -1.48
C ALA A 28 8.02 -11.08 -0.70
N ARG A 29 7.97 -12.23 -1.39
CA ARG A 29 8.23 -13.53 -0.77
C ARG A 29 9.65 -13.60 -0.20
N GLU A 30 10.66 -13.18 -0.95
CA GLU A 30 12.04 -13.14 -0.47
C GLU A 30 12.20 -12.26 0.79
N ALA A 31 11.47 -11.13 0.86
CA ALA A 31 11.46 -10.28 2.04
C ALA A 31 10.79 -10.97 3.24
N ILE A 32 9.66 -11.66 3.01
CA ILE A 32 8.93 -12.43 4.04
C ILE A 32 9.76 -13.61 4.54
N ASP A 33 10.40 -14.33 3.64
CA ASP A 33 11.34 -15.43 3.99
C ASP A 33 12.53 -14.90 4.81
N GLY A 34 12.92 -13.64 4.60
CA GLY A 34 13.92 -12.92 5.38
C GLY A 34 13.40 -12.36 6.72
N GLY A 35 12.12 -12.56 7.04
CA GLY A 35 11.49 -12.16 8.31
C GLY A 35 10.71 -10.86 8.28
N ALA A 36 10.36 -10.32 7.10
CA ALA A 36 9.50 -9.14 7.03
C ALA A 36 8.06 -9.48 7.40
N ASP A 37 7.47 -8.66 8.29
CA ASP A 37 6.06 -8.76 8.72
C ASP A 37 5.15 -7.83 7.90
N LEU A 38 5.70 -6.75 7.37
CA LEU A 38 5.00 -5.78 6.54
C LEU A 38 5.89 -5.33 5.38
N VAL A 39 5.40 -5.50 4.14
CA VAL A 39 6.09 -5.06 2.92
C VAL A 39 5.32 -3.91 2.29
N ILE A 40 5.99 -2.77 2.10
CA ILE A 40 5.39 -1.56 1.52
C ILE A 40 6.11 -1.20 0.23
N GLY A 41 5.38 -1.27 -0.87
CA GLY A 41 5.88 -0.98 -2.21
C GLY A 41 5.54 0.42 -2.71
N THR A 42 6.45 0.95 -3.53
CA THR A 42 6.32 2.23 -4.25
C THR A 42 6.88 2.07 -5.67
N HIS A 43 6.86 3.11 -6.48
CA HIS A 43 7.37 3.22 -7.86
C HIS A 43 6.30 3.13 -8.96
N PRO A 44 5.29 2.26 -8.95
CA PRO A 44 4.34 2.18 -10.07
C PRO A 44 3.58 3.49 -10.36
N HIS A 45 3.60 4.47 -9.43
CA HIS A 45 2.87 5.73 -9.53
C HIS A 45 1.33 5.58 -9.61
N VAL A 46 0.84 4.37 -9.41
CA VAL A 46 -0.57 4.01 -9.27
C VAL A 46 -0.74 3.13 -8.05
N VAL A 47 -1.89 3.15 -7.44
CA VAL A 47 -2.20 2.22 -6.34
C VAL A 47 -2.31 0.79 -6.88
N GLN A 48 -1.79 -0.17 -6.13
CA GLN A 48 -1.89 -1.59 -6.40
C GLN A 48 -2.48 -2.33 -5.20
N GLY A 49 -2.63 -3.64 -5.32
CA GLY A 49 -3.29 -4.49 -4.36
C GLY A 49 -2.61 -4.62 -3.00
N VAL A 50 -3.36 -5.21 -2.08
CA VAL A 50 -2.90 -5.71 -0.79
C VAL A 50 -2.99 -7.23 -0.81
N ASP A 51 -1.98 -7.91 -0.29
CA ASP A 51 -1.92 -9.35 -0.14
C ASP A 51 -1.46 -9.72 1.27
N ALA A 52 -1.69 -10.97 1.67
CA ALA A 52 -1.22 -11.51 2.94
C ALA A 52 -0.65 -12.91 2.71
N GLN A 53 0.59 -13.10 3.09
CA GLN A 53 1.30 -14.35 2.90
C GLN A 53 2.04 -14.71 4.18
N ASP A 54 1.82 -15.92 4.66
CA ASP A 54 2.58 -16.46 5.78
C ASP A 54 2.57 -15.57 7.04
N GLY A 55 1.44 -14.90 7.32
CA GLY A 55 1.27 -13.99 8.45
C GLY A 55 1.83 -12.58 8.23
N ALA A 56 2.53 -12.34 7.13
CA ALA A 56 2.99 -11.02 6.72
C ALA A 56 2.01 -10.36 5.75
N VAL A 57 2.01 -9.03 5.71
CA VAL A 57 1.14 -8.24 4.84
C VAL A 57 1.95 -7.49 3.80
N ILE A 58 1.46 -7.47 2.57
CA ILE A 58 2.08 -6.81 1.43
C ILE A 58 1.14 -5.73 0.91
N VAL A 59 1.63 -4.50 0.76
CA VAL A 59 0.98 -3.43 0.00
C VAL A 59 1.84 -3.16 -1.22
N TYR A 60 1.40 -3.60 -2.39
CA TYR A 60 2.23 -3.61 -3.60
C TYR A 60 2.58 -2.22 -4.12
N SER A 61 1.68 -1.23 -4.01
CA SER A 61 2.00 0.16 -4.33
C SER A 61 1.03 1.14 -3.70
N LEU A 62 1.61 2.17 -3.08
CA LEU A 62 0.86 3.29 -2.50
C LEU A 62 0.45 4.37 -3.54
N GLY A 63 0.92 4.29 -4.78
CA GLY A 63 0.78 5.39 -5.73
C GLY A 63 1.64 6.59 -5.34
N ASN A 64 1.16 7.80 -5.64
CA ASN A 64 1.84 9.05 -5.29
C ASN A 64 1.15 9.73 -4.10
N LEU A 65 1.93 10.34 -3.21
CA LEU A 65 1.38 11.23 -2.17
C LEU A 65 1.68 12.69 -2.52
N VAL A 66 2.96 13.09 -2.50
CA VAL A 66 3.43 14.39 -2.98
C VAL A 66 4.37 14.12 -4.13
N PHE A 67 4.04 14.61 -5.31
CA PHE A 67 4.84 14.37 -6.49
C PHE A 67 5.33 15.69 -7.07
N GLY A 68 6.62 15.97 -6.86
CA GLY A 68 7.28 17.17 -7.34
C GLY A 68 7.69 17.12 -8.81
N GLY A 69 8.13 18.25 -9.34
CA GLY A 69 8.78 18.33 -10.65
C GLY A 69 7.85 18.46 -11.85
N THR A 70 6.53 18.30 -11.71
CA THR A 70 5.58 18.49 -12.82
C THR A 70 4.21 18.95 -12.35
N HIS A 71 3.60 19.85 -13.10
CA HIS A 71 2.19 20.24 -12.94
C HIS A 71 1.25 19.28 -13.69
N LYS A 72 1.76 18.50 -14.65
CA LYS A 72 0.98 17.54 -15.45
C LYS A 72 1.25 16.12 -14.97
N MET A 73 0.33 15.55 -14.25
CA MET A 73 0.40 14.18 -13.78
C MET A 73 -0.48 13.26 -14.62
N LYS A 74 -0.07 11.99 -14.75
CA LYS A 74 -0.88 10.97 -15.42
C LYS A 74 -1.96 10.38 -14.52
N THR A 75 -1.76 10.45 -13.21
CA THR A 75 -2.71 9.96 -12.20
C THR A 75 -2.56 10.79 -10.93
N PHE A 76 -3.67 10.97 -10.24
CA PHE A 76 -3.74 11.68 -8.96
C PHE A 76 -4.07 10.75 -7.80
N ASP A 77 -4.32 9.48 -8.07
CA ASP A 77 -4.71 8.48 -7.08
C ASP A 77 -3.53 8.03 -6.25
N GLY A 78 -3.69 8.07 -4.95
CA GLY A 78 -2.72 7.61 -3.97
C GLY A 78 -3.39 6.94 -2.78
N LEU A 79 -2.59 6.33 -1.94
CA LEU A 79 -3.00 5.61 -0.75
C LEU A 79 -2.06 5.93 0.39
N LEU A 80 -2.61 6.36 1.54
CA LEU A 80 -1.92 6.27 2.82
C LEU A 80 -2.35 4.98 3.51
N VAL A 81 -1.39 4.32 4.14
CA VAL A 81 -1.65 3.14 4.95
C VAL A 81 -1.24 3.43 6.39
N GLN A 82 -2.19 3.29 7.29
CA GLN A 82 -1.94 3.31 8.72
C GLN A 82 -1.89 1.87 9.21
N ALA A 83 -0.74 1.45 9.75
CA ALA A 83 -0.56 0.13 10.34
C ALA A 83 -0.57 0.24 11.87
N ALA A 84 -1.47 -0.49 12.51
CA ALA A 84 -1.52 -0.63 13.96
C ALA A 84 -1.00 -2.03 14.33
N LEU A 85 0.19 -2.08 14.89
CA LEU A 85 0.83 -3.32 15.34
C LEU A 85 0.23 -3.73 16.69
N ARG A 86 -0.13 -5.00 16.83
CA ARG A 86 -0.65 -5.56 18.07
C ARG A 86 0.34 -6.53 18.67
N PHE A 87 0.44 -6.47 19.98
CA PHE A 87 1.28 -7.35 20.79
C PHE A 87 0.42 -7.97 21.90
N ASP A 88 0.73 -9.20 22.26
CA ASP A 88 0.17 -9.92 23.39
C ASP A 88 1.30 -10.48 24.29
N GLU A 89 0.97 -11.38 25.20
CA GLU A 89 1.93 -11.98 26.12
C GLU A 89 3.00 -12.84 25.42
N GLN A 90 2.75 -13.28 24.18
CA GLN A 90 3.67 -14.05 23.36
C GLN A 90 4.51 -13.18 22.41
N GLY A 91 4.25 -11.88 22.32
CA GLY A 91 4.95 -10.94 21.45
C GLY A 91 4.06 -10.36 20.35
N TYR A 92 4.59 -10.19 19.15
CA TYR A 92 3.83 -9.62 18.01
C TYR A 92 2.70 -10.55 17.57
N ALA A 93 1.47 -10.05 17.64
CA ALA A 93 0.24 -10.82 17.34
C ALA A 93 -0.37 -10.50 15.96
N GLY A 94 0.09 -9.44 15.30
CA GLY A 94 -0.40 -9.08 13.96
C GLY A 94 -0.55 -7.58 13.72
N VAL A 95 -1.09 -7.23 12.54
CA VAL A 95 -1.27 -5.85 12.12
C VAL A 95 -2.69 -5.58 11.65
N SER A 96 -3.26 -4.45 12.07
CA SER A 96 -4.43 -3.87 11.42
C SER A 96 -3.99 -2.82 10.41
N LEU A 97 -4.44 -2.93 9.16
CA LEU A 97 -4.26 -1.90 8.16
C LEU A 97 -5.52 -1.06 8.02
N ARG A 98 -5.35 0.24 8.02
CA ARG A 98 -6.36 1.19 7.58
C ARG A 98 -5.90 1.85 6.30
N LEU A 99 -6.71 1.68 5.24
CA LEU A 99 -6.46 2.25 3.93
C LEU A 99 -7.14 3.62 3.84
N LEU A 100 -6.35 4.64 3.58
CA LEU A 100 -6.79 6.03 3.49
C LEU A 100 -6.54 6.54 2.06
N PRO A 101 -7.55 6.49 1.19
CA PRO A 101 -7.44 7.02 -0.17
C PRO A 101 -7.12 8.51 -0.16
N VAL A 102 -6.21 8.93 -1.03
CA VAL A 102 -5.80 10.32 -1.19
C VAL A 102 -5.75 10.71 -2.66
N LEU A 103 -5.96 11.99 -2.92
CA LEU A 103 -5.60 12.61 -4.19
C LEU A 103 -4.28 13.37 -3.98
N THR A 104 -3.34 13.20 -4.89
CA THR A 104 -2.03 13.87 -4.86
C THR A 104 -2.13 15.39 -4.94
N SER A 105 -3.27 15.89 -5.41
CA SER A 105 -3.59 17.31 -5.53
C SER A 105 -5.05 17.57 -5.23
N GLY A 106 -5.35 18.61 -4.46
CA GLY A 106 -6.69 19.10 -4.24
C GLY A 106 -7.28 19.85 -5.43
N SER A 107 -6.48 20.18 -6.44
CA SER A 107 -6.85 20.96 -7.62
C SER A 107 -6.78 20.16 -8.92
N ALA A 108 -6.94 18.82 -8.86
CA ALA A 108 -6.91 17.97 -10.05
C ALA A 108 -7.85 18.51 -11.14
N PRO A 109 -7.45 18.53 -12.43
CA PRO A 109 -6.29 17.83 -13.02
C PRO A 109 -4.96 18.58 -12.96
N GLU A 110 -4.86 19.67 -12.22
CA GLU A 110 -3.59 20.36 -12.00
C GLU A 110 -2.94 19.88 -10.71
N ASN A 111 -1.61 19.80 -10.70
CA ASN A 111 -0.88 19.43 -9.52
C ASN A 111 -0.52 20.72 -8.73
N ASP A 112 -1.20 20.94 -7.63
CA ASP A 112 -0.94 22.04 -6.69
C ASP A 112 0.01 21.63 -5.56
N PHE A 113 0.53 20.36 -5.59
CA PHE A 113 1.43 19.77 -4.61
C PHE A 113 0.84 19.71 -3.18
N ARG A 114 -0.49 19.70 -3.07
CA ARG A 114 -1.23 19.62 -1.80
C ARG A 114 -2.14 18.42 -1.80
N PRO A 115 -1.68 17.27 -1.26
CA PRO A 115 -2.51 16.09 -1.15
C PRO A 115 -3.74 16.35 -0.27
N VAL A 116 -4.84 15.74 -0.64
CA VAL A 116 -6.09 15.77 0.13
C VAL A 116 -6.63 14.35 0.30
N PHE A 117 -7.36 14.10 1.38
CA PHE A 117 -8.09 12.83 1.51
C PHE A 117 -9.18 12.75 0.45
N ALA A 118 -9.19 11.66 -0.30
CA ALA A 118 -10.24 11.39 -1.27
C ALA A 118 -11.54 11.03 -0.56
N GLN A 119 -12.66 11.49 -1.10
CA GLN A 119 -14.00 11.25 -0.57
C GLN A 119 -14.96 10.78 -1.68
N GLY A 120 -16.11 10.22 -1.30
CA GLY A 120 -17.15 9.83 -2.24
C GLY A 120 -16.66 8.93 -3.36
N GLU A 121 -16.88 9.33 -4.60
CA GLU A 121 -16.55 8.56 -5.81
C GLU A 121 -15.04 8.38 -5.98
N ASP A 122 -14.23 9.37 -5.62
CA ASP A 122 -12.78 9.26 -5.71
C ASP A 122 -12.23 8.21 -4.73
N ALA A 123 -12.70 8.21 -3.49
CA ALA A 123 -12.31 7.19 -2.52
C ALA A 123 -12.76 5.79 -2.98
N ALA A 124 -13.99 5.66 -3.49
CA ALA A 124 -14.50 4.39 -4.01
C ALA A 124 -13.69 3.90 -5.22
N ARG A 125 -13.30 4.79 -6.13
CA ARG A 125 -12.45 4.47 -7.29
C ARG A 125 -11.08 3.96 -6.88
N ILE A 126 -10.43 4.64 -5.93
CA ILE A 126 -9.10 4.27 -5.44
C ILE A 126 -9.15 2.90 -4.73
N LEU A 127 -10.09 2.69 -3.80
CA LEU A 127 -10.26 1.41 -3.13
C LEU A 127 -10.67 0.30 -4.11
N GLY A 128 -11.48 0.63 -5.12
CA GLY A 128 -11.83 -0.29 -6.19
C GLY A 128 -10.63 -0.71 -7.04
N ALA A 129 -9.64 0.16 -7.23
CA ALA A 129 -8.39 -0.19 -7.90
C ALA A 129 -7.55 -1.15 -7.03
N VAL A 130 -7.42 -0.90 -5.74
CA VAL A 130 -6.77 -1.81 -4.79
C VAL A 130 -7.47 -3.18 -4.79
N GLN A 131 -8.81 -3.20 -4.71
CA GLN A 131 -9.59 -4.44 -4.71
C GLN A 131 -9.35 -5.30 -5.95
N LYS A 132 -9.24 -4.70 -7.13
CA LYS A 132 -9.04 -5.43 -8.41
C LYS A 132 -7.70 -6.15 -8.49
N ASP A 133 -6.75 -5.76 -7.65
CA ASP A 133 -5.40 -6.31 -7.61
C ASP A 133 -5.10 -7.06 -6.31
N SER A 134 -6.12 -7.29 -5.47
CA SER A 134 -6.02 -8.02 -4.21
C SER A 134 -6.71 -9.38 -4.32
N PRO A 135 -6.18 -10.46 -3.68
CA PRO A 135 -6.74 -11.81 -3.75
C PRO A 135 -7.95 -12.02 -2.83
N PHE A 136 -8.26 -11.06 -1.97
CA PHE A 136 -9.38 -11.11 -1.02
C PHE A 136 -10.19 -9.81 -1.03
N ALA A 137 -11.33 -9.80 -0.34
CA ALA A 137 -12.16 -8.60 -0.21
C ALA A 137 -11.43 -7.52 0.60
N VAL A 138 -11.26 -6.35 -0.02
CA VAL A 138 -10.62 -5.19 0.59
C VAL A 138 -11.68 -4.31 1.26
N SER A 139 -11.46 -4.01 2.53
CA SER A 139 -12.19 -2.98 3.26
C SER A 139 -11.24 -1.83 3.65
N SER A 140 -11.81 -0.72 4.10
CA SER A 140 -11.00 0.41 4.58
C SER A 140 -10.20 0.07 5.84
N GLU A 141 -10.57 -1.00 6.54
CA GLU A 141 -9.89 -1.49 7.74
C GLU A 141 -9.87 -3.01 7.72
N MET A 142 -8.71 -3.62 7.92
CA MET A 142 -8.49 -5.06 7.82
C MET A 142 -7.54 -5.51 8.93
N TRP A 143 -7.82 -6.67 9.51
CA TRP A 143 -6.97 -7.32 10.52
C TRP A 143 -6.24 -8.53 9.91
N PHE A 144 -4.94 -8.60 10.13
CA PHE A 144 -4.07 -9.70 9.72
C PHE A 144 -3.34 -10.24 10.95
N PRO A 145 -3.72 -11.43 11.47
CA PRO A 145 -2.98 -12.07 12.54
C PRO A 145 -1.65 -12.62 12.04
N THR A 146 -0.67 -12.74 12.95
CA THR A 146 0.54 -13.53 12.70
C THR A 146 0.20 -15.02 12.63
N ARG A 147 1.16 -15.84 12.26
CA ARG A 147 1.07 -17.30 12.31
C ARG A 147 1.01 -17.82 13.74
#